data_b8557e231fbc61d56ccb77e31e1f8b78
#
_entry.id   b8557e231fbc61d56ccb77e31e1f8b78
#
_cell.length_a   1.000
_cell.length_b   1.000
_cell.length_c   1.000
_cell.angle_alpha   90.00
_cell.angle_beta   90.00
_cell.angle_gamma   90.00
#
_symmetry.space_group_name_H-M   'P 1'
#
loop_
_entity.id
_entity.type
_entity.pdbx_description
1 polymer ?
#
loop_
_entity_poly.entity_id
_entity_poly.type
_entity_poly.pdbx_seq_one_letter_code
_entity_poly.pdbx_strand_id
1 'polypeptide(L)'
;MLTYFDLYKQVRRPLEKTANPAVQQLIADYEYGEGEDLDFIVSLAFEEQGELPEILCKQLIALQDDYAKTGDYPLPLSKVTRQYLRQ
;
A
#
# COMPACT_ATOMS: atom_id res chain seq x y z
N MET A 1 8.79 10.80 -10.95
CA MET A 1 8.38 9.40 -10.72
C MET A 1 8.06 9.21 -9.26
N LEU A 2 6.94 8.58 -8.94
CA LEU A 2 6.58 8.29 -7.56
C LEU A 2 7.43 7.15 -7.01
N THR A 3 8.01 7.38 -5.85
CA THR A 3 8.79 6.37 -5.14
C THR A 3 7.89 5.50 -4.28
N TYR A 4 8.43 4.39 -3.80
CA TYR A 4 7.80 3.55 -2.78
C TYR A 4 7.26 4.38 -1.61
N PHE A 5 8.07 5.30 -1.11
CA PHE A 5 7.72 6.16 0.02
C PHE A 5 6.55 7.08 -0.28
N ASP A 6 6.50 7.65 -1.48
CA ASP A 6 5.40 8.53 -1.89
C ASP A 6 4.08 7.76 -1.91
N LEU A 7 4.10 6.55 -2.45
CA LEU A 7 2.91 5.70 -2.51
C LEU A 7 2.47 5.25 -1.12
N TYR A 8 3.41 4.89 -0.26
CA TYR A 8 3.11 4.55 1.13
C TYR A 8 2.38 5.70 1.84
N LYS A 9 2.88 6.92 1.71
CA LYS A 9 2.25 8.10 2.33
C LYS A 9 0.85 8.37 1.77
N GLN A 10 0.67 8.22 0.47
CA GLN A 10 -0.63 8.46 -0.16
C GLN A 10 -1.68 7.45 0.28
N VAL A 11 -1.31 6.19 0.43
CA VAL A 11 -2.21 5.15 0.94
C VAL A 11 -2.52 5.37 2.42
N ARG A 12 -1.52 5.75 3.19
CA ARG A 12 -1.65 5.96 4.63
C ARG A 12 -2.55 7.15 4.99
N ARG A 13 -2.50 8.22 4.22
CA ARG A 13 -3.17 9.48 4.55
C ARG A 13 -4.66 9.34 4.84
N PRO A 14 -5.48 8.66 4.02
CA PRO A 14 -6.89 8.46 4.35
C PRO A 14 -7.10 7.61 5.58
N LEU A 15 -6.22 6.65 5.86
CA LEU A 15 -6.32 5.79 7.04
C LEU A 15 -6.04 6.56 8.33
N GLU A 16 -5.16 7.55 8.31
CA GLU A 16 -4.89 8.42 9.45
C GLU A 16 -6.11 9.22 9.89
N LYS A 17 -7.06 9.42 8.97
CA LYS A 17 -8.28 10.17 9.21
C LYS A 17 -9.46 9.29 9.66
N THR A 18 -9.27 7.97 9.68
CA THR A 18 -10.34 7.08 10.12
C THR A 18 -10.64 7.26 11.61
N ALA A 19 -11.90 7.08 11.97
CA ALA A 19 -12.34 7.12 13.35
C ALA A 19 -12.03 5.83 14.13
N ASN A 20 -11.56 4.79 13.45
CA ASN A 20 -11.31 3.49 14.08
C ASN A 20 -9.98 3.51 14.86
N PRO A 21 -10.02 3.46 16.22
CA PRO A 21 -8.79 3.55 17.01
C PRO A 21 -7.85 2.34 16.82
N ALA A 22 -8.37 1.17 16.48
CA ALA A 22 -7.55 -0.01 16.20
C ALA A 22 -6.70 0.20 14.95
N VAL A 23 -7.27 0.81 13.90
CA VAL A 23 -6.55 1.15 12.67
C VAL A 23 -5.48 2.21 12.95
N GLN A 24 -5.81 3.24 13.71
CA GLN A 24 -4.85 4.28 14.09
C GLN A 24 -3.66 3.70 14.86
N GLN A 25 -3.90 2.77 15.75
CA GLN A 25 -2.83 2.10 16.51
C GLN A 25 -1.95 1.26 15.59
N LEU A 26 -2.54 0.49 14.67
CA LEU A 26 -1.78 -0.29 13.72
C LEU A 26 -0.89 0.58 12.84
N ILE A 27 -1.40 1.71 12.37
CA ILE A 27 -0.62 2.65 11.56
C ILE A 27 0.53 3.25 12.37
N ALA A 28 0.30 3.60 13.63
CA ALA A 28 1.33 4.16 14.49
C ALA A 28 2.48 3.19 14.73
N ASP A 29 2.20 1.88 14.77
CA ASP A 29 3.21 0.84 14.94
C ASP A 29 4.07 0.63 13.70
N TYR A 30 3.61 1.08 12.52
CA TYR A 30 4.31 0.93 11.24
C TYR A 30 4.69 2.30 10.67
N GLU A 31 5.61 3.00 11.33
CA GLU A 31 5.92 4.38 10.96
C GLU A 31 6.79 4.55 9.71
N TYR A 32 7.62 3.58 9.38
CA TYR A 32 8.54 3.71 8.24
C TYR A 32 8.68 2.43 7.45
N GLY A 33 8.40 2.56 6.16
CA GLY A 33 8.33 1.45 5.24
C GLY A 33 9.62 0.73 4.95
N GLU A 34 9.80 -0.41 5.53
CA GLU A 34 10.52 -1.49 4.86
C GLU A 34 9.56 -2.14 3.85
N GLY A 35 10.07 -3.02 2.98
CA GLY A 35 9.28 -3.56 1.87
C GLY A 35 7.93 -4.16 2.22
N GLU A 36 7.76 -4.64 3.45
CA GLU A 36 6.52 -5.25 3.92
C GLU A 36 5.44 -4.24 4.28
N ASP A 37 5.81 -3.00 4.57
CA ASP A 37 4.88 -2.00 5.10
C ASP A 37 3.93 -1.47 4.04
N LEU A 38 4.37 -1.37 2.79
CA LEU A 38 3.48 -0.97 1.69
C LEU A 38 2.39 -2.01 1.48
N ASP A 39 2.74 -3.28 1.49
CA ASP A 39 1.77 -4.37 1.36
C ASP A 39 0.73 -4.32 2.48
N PHE A 40 1.18 -4.18 3.72
CA PHE A 40 0.32 -4.08 4.88
C PHE A 40 -0.65 -2.89 4.78
N ILE A 41 -0.13 -1.70 4.45
CA ILE A 41 -0.95 -0.48 4.42
C ILE A 41 -1.98 -0.52 3.29
N VAL A 42 -1.64 -1.09 2.15
CA VAL A 42 -2.57 -1.24 1.03
C VAL A 42 -3.68 -2.22 1.38
N SER A 43 -3.35 -3.38 1.95
CA SER A 43 -4.32 -4.34 2.45
C SER A 43 -5.28 -3.71 3.45
N LEU A 44 -4.75 -2.98 4.41
CA LEU A 44 -5.54 -2.32 5.44
C LEU A 44 -6.50 -1.29 4.84
N ALA A 45 -6.03 -0.53 3.85
CA ALA A 45 -6.86 0.45 3.16
C ALA A 45 -8.05 -0.21 2.46
N PHE A 46 -7.84 -1.34 1.79
CA PHE A 46 -8.94 -2.08 1.17
C PHE A 46 -9.92 -2.64 2.20
N GLU A 47 -9.43 -3.15 3.32
CA GLU A 47 -10.30 -3.67 4.38
C GLU A 47 -11.16 -2.59 5.02
N GLU A 48 -10.61 -1.40 5.25
CA GLU A 48 -11.30 -0.31 5.93
C GLU A 48 -12.18 0.53 5.00
N GLN A 49 -11.75 0.75 3.77
CA GLN A 49 -12.40 1.67 2.83
C GLN A 49 -13.07 0.94 1.66
N GLY A 50 -12.74 -0.31 1.45
CA GLY A 50 -13.27 -1.12 0.35
C GLY A 50 -12.65 -0.82 -1.01
N GLU A 51 -11.97 0.31 -1.17
CA GLU A 51 -11.37 0.71 -2.44
C GLU A 51 -10.25 1.74 -2.24
N LEU A 52 -9.43 1.89 -3.28
CA LEU A 52 -8.46 2.98 -3.41
C LEU A 52 -8.75 3.76 -4.69
N PRO A 53 -8.35 5.05 -4.77
CA PRO A 53 -8.45 5.80 -6.02
C PRO A 53 -7.78 5.06 -7.17
N GLU A 54 -8.42 5.08 -8.34
CA GLU A 54 -7.94 4.35 -9.52
C GLU A 54 -6.51 4.72 -9.90
N ILE A 55 -6.18 6.02 -9.85
CA ILE A 55 -4.83 6.47 -10.17
C ILE A 55 -3.78 5.89 -9.22
N LEU A 56 -4.11 5.77 -7.95
CA LEU A 56 -3.22 5.18 -6.95
C LEU A 56 -3.02 3.68 -7.20
N CYS A 57 -4.09 2.97 -7.55
CA CYS A 57 -4.00 1.56 -7.94
C CYS A 57 -3.05 1.36 -9.13
N LYS A 58 -3.17 2.19 -10.16
CA LYS A 58 -2.29 2.13 -11.33
C LYS A 58 -0.83 2.40 -10.98
N GLN A 59 -0.58 3.36 -10.09
CA GLN A 59 0.77 3.66 -9.62
C GLN A 59 1.38 2.52 -8.81
N LEU A 60 0.59 1.86 -7.98
CA LEU A 60 1.03 0.69 -7.21
C LEU A 60 1.37 -0.49 -8.11
N ILE A 61 0.56 -0.73 -9.13
CA ILE A 61 0.82 -1.79 -10.12
C ILE A 61 2.10 -1.49 -10.89
N ALA A 62 2.31 -0.25 -11.31
CA ALA A 62 3.52 0.16 -12.02
C ALA A 62 4.77 -0.04 -11.17
N LEU A 63 4.72 0.29 -9.89
CA LEU A 63 5.82 0.06 -8.96
C LEU A 63 6.15 -1.43 -8.84
N GLN A 64 5.12 -2.25 -8.70
CA GLN A 64 5.26 -3.71 -8.62
C GLN A 64 5.93 -4.28 -9.89
N ASP A 65 5.48 -3.83 -11.06
CA ASP A 65 6.01 -4.28 -12.34
C ASP A 65 7.49 -3.87 -12.51
N ASP A 66 7.85 -2.67 -12.08
CA ASP A 66 9.25 -2.22 -12.12
C ASP A 66 10.16 -3.09 -11.25
N TYR A 67 9.72 -3.43 -10.04
CA TYR A 67 10.47 -4.32 -9.16
C TYR A 67 10.62 -5.71 -9.79
N ALA A 68 9.58 -6.23 -10.41
CA ALA A 68 9.63 -7.53 -11.07
C ALA A 68 10.60 -7.54 -12.24
N LYS A 69 10.67 -6.45 -13.01
CA LYS A 69 11.59 -6.33 -14.15
C LYS A 69 13.06 -6.26 -13.73
N THR A 70 13.34 -5.61 -12.62
CA THR A 70 14.72 -5.48 -12.10
C THR A 70 15.17 -6.74 -11.37
N GLY A 71 14.25 -7.63 -11.03
CA GLY A 71 14.56 -8.84 -10.27
C GLY A 71 14.76 -8.58 -8.78
N ASP A 72 14.34 -7.43 -8.30
CA ASP A 72 14.44 -7.09 -6.88
C ASP A 72 13.42 -7.88 -6.06
N TYR A 73 13.87 -8.52 -5.01
CA TYR A 73 13.04 -9.28 -4.09
C TYR A 73 13.34 -8.90 -2.64
N PRO A 74 12.35 -8.99 -1.74
CA PRO A 74 10.95 -9.36 -2.00
C PRO A 74 10.19 -8.28 -2.80
N LEU A 75 9.17 -8.70 -3.52
CA LEU A 75 8.28 -7.76 -4.22
C LEU A 75 7.52 -6.91 -3.19
N PRO A 76 7.26 -5.63 -3.49
CA PRO A 76 6.60 -4.73 -2.52
C PRO A 76 5.16 -5.09 -2.21
N LEU A 77 4.47 -5.82 -3.08
CA LEU A 77 3.08 -6.22 -2.87
C LEU A 77 2.95 -7.73 -2.94
N SER A 78 2.23 -8.31 -1.99
CA SER A 78 1.92 -9.73 -1.98
C SER A 78 0.92 -10.08 -3.07
N LYS A 79 0.79 -11.39 -3.36
CA LYS A 79 -0.19 -11.90 -4.32
C LYS A 79 -1.62 -11.50 -3.94
N VAL A 80 -1.97 -11.56 -2.67
CA VAL A 80 -3.30 -11.20 -2.18
C VAL A 80 -3.58 -9.71 -2.41
N THR A 81 -2.66 -8.85 -2.06
CA THR A 81 -2.79 -7.40 -2.26
C THR A 81 -2.92 -7.06 -3.75
N ARG A 82 -2.15 -7.72 -4.60
CA ARG A 82 -2.25 -7.52 -6.06
C ARG A 82 -3.63 -7.89 -6.60
N GLN A 83 -4.28 -8.89 -6.03
CA GLN A 83 -5.64 -9.25 -6.41
C GLN A 83 -6.65 -8.14 -6.10
N TYR A 84 -6.52 -7.47 -4.97
CA TYR A 84 -7.35 -6.31 -4.63
C TYR A 84 -7.21 -5.19 -5.66
N LEU A 85 -5.99 -4.94 -6.12
CA LEU A 85 -5.72 -3.86 -7.07
C LEU A 85 -6.32 -4.11 -8.46
N ARG A 86 -6.62 -5.36 -8.79
CA ARG A 86 -7.12 -5.76 -10.10
C ARG A 86 -8.63 -5.97 -10.15
N GLN A 87 -9.30 -5.76 -9.06
CA GLN A 87 -10.77 -5.87 -9.01
C GLN A 87 -11.47 -4.67 -9.65
#